data_b1c59a8a2a2c5d11540fb8d193b155c6
#
_entry.id   b1c59a8a2a2c5d11540fb8d193b155c6
#
_cell.length_a   1.000
_cell.length_b   1.000
_cell.length_c   1.000
_cell.angle_alpha   90.00
_cell.angle_beta   90.00
_cell.angle_gamma   90.00
#
_symmetry.space_group_name_H-M   'P 1'
#
loop_
_entity.id
_entity.type
_entity.pdbx_description
1 polymer ?
#
loop_
_entity_poly.entity_id
_entity_poly.type
_entity_poly.pdbx_seq_one_letter_code
_entity_poly.pdbx_strand_id
1 'polypeptide(L)'
;MIMQEFEVVSRVDKDVSNRKEVLLMAIDFKEPTFIKVRAKEDVTDHTKVYSDGKKCYVGDKIIGEVLSVKNGSDVAVNTKYDIKYTGGYSLDGKTVYLDEHFPPVLKIQGKEIDIRKTIGLHHELPEKWMADEDYEYPYAHEVATGIEKKYVESLGVTWKAYCDEVDKNLRQVYSRTLEKSPPSLDLAPYLYCRDREALGEIRKSES
;
A
#
# COMPACT_ATOMS: atom_id res chain seq x y z
N MET A 1 -11.92 20.02 17.42
CA MET A 1 -11.89 18.70 16.78
C MET A 1 -11.01 18.87 15.55
N ILE A 2 -9.94 18.08 15.45
CA ILE A 2 -9.05 18.15 14.28
C ILE A 2 -9.67 17.26 13.22
N MET A 3 -9.97 17.84 12.05
CA MET A 3 -10.46 17.11 10.88
C MET A 3 -9.25 16.72 10.05
N GLN A 4 -9.11 15.43 9.75
CA GLN A 4 -8.07 14.89 8.88
C GLN A 4 -8.62 14.76 7.46
N GLU A 5 -7.83 15.17 6.46
CA GLU A 5 -8.17 15.05 5.04
C GLU A 5 -7.74 13.68 4.51
N PHE A 6 -8.62 13.07 3.73
CA PHE A 6 -8.38 11.82 3.02
C PHE A 6 -8.81 11.96 1.57
N GLU A 7 -8.31 11.09 0.72
CA GLU A 7 -8.80 10.93 -0.65
C GLU A 7 -9.39 9.54 -0.83
N VAL A 8 -10.55 9.45 -1.44
CA VAL A 8 -11.18 8.17 -1.78
C VAL A 8 -10.38 7.47 -2.86
N VAL A 9 -9.89 6.27 -2.58
CA VAL A 9 -9.08 5.45 -3.50
C VAL A 9 -9.82 4.24 -4.03
N SER A 10 -10.93 3.87 -3.41
CA SER A 10 -11.80 2.80 -3.89
C SER A 10 -13.21 2.95 -3.35
N ARG A 11 -14.17 2.59 -4.18
CA ARG A 11 -15.58 2.48 -3.86
C ARG A 11 -16.10 1.09 -4.22
N VAL A 12 -16.84 0.47 -3.32
CA VAL A 12 -17.50 -0.81 -3.56
C VAL A 12 -18.96 -0.71 -3.17
N ASP A 13 -19.85 -1.04 -4.10
CA ASP A 13 -21.27 -1.20 -3.83
C ASP A 13 -21.51 -2.65 -3.38
N LYS A 14 -22.05 -2.84 -2.18
CA LYS A 14 -22.42 -4.17 -1.64
C LYS A 14 -23.93 -4.22 -1.42
N ASP A 15 -24.54 -5.32 -1.84
CA ASP A 15 -25.92 -5.66 -1.45
C ASP A 15 -25.87 -6.51 -0.17
N VAL A 16 -26.25 -5.92 0.96
CA VAL A 16 -26.35 -6.61 2.24
C VAL A 16 -27.79 -6.64 2.69
N SER A 17 -28.38 -7.82 2.75
CA SER A 17 -29.77 -8.04 3.25
C SER A 17 -30.80 -7.09 2.64
N ASN A 18 -30.81 -6.95 1.30
CA ASN A 18 -31.68 -6.04 0.53
C ASN A 18 -31.45 -4.53 0.76
N ARG A 19 -30.30 -4.12 1.30
CA ARG A 19 -29.85 -2.73 1.38
C ARG A 19 -28.58 -2.56 0.56
N LYS A 20 -28.57 -1.53 -0.27
CA LYS A 20 -27.34 -1.10 -0.93
C LYS A 20 -26.44 -0.43 0.11
N GLU A 21 -25.27 -1.01 0.37
CA GLU A 21 -24.23 -0.38 1.16
C GLU A 21 -23.12 0.05 0.23
N VAL A 22 -22.66 1.30 0.37
CA VAL A 22 -21.49 1.82 -0.32
C VAL A 22 -20.35 1.83 0.68
N LEU A 23 -19.27 1.10 0.38
CA LEU A 23 -18.04 1.11 1.14
C LEU A 23 -17.01 1.94 0.40
N LEU A 24 -16.46 2.93 1.09
CA LEU A 24 -15.35 3.74 0.58
C LEU A 24 -14.08 3.38 1.33
N MET A 25 -12.99 3.29 0.59
CA MET A 25 -11.64 3.24 1.12
C MET A 25 -10.96 4.58 0.81
N ALA A 26 -10.46 5.25 1.84
CA ALA A 26 -9.82 6.55 1.68
C ALA A 26 -8.51 6.61 2.45
N ILE A 27 -7.53 7.33 1.91
CA ILE A 27 -6.18 7.45 2.45
C ILE A 27 -5.76 8.90 2.64
N ASP A 28 -5.05 9.17 3.73
CA ASP A 28 -4.20 10.35 3.87
C ASP A 28 -2.82 10.03 3.31
N PHE A 29 -2.40 10.73 2.24
CA PHE A 29 -1.12 10.48 1.57
C PHE A 29 0.10 10.96 2.34
N LYS A 30 -0.05 11.89 3.27
CA LYS A 30 1.08 12.45 4.03
C LYS A 30 1.52 11.54 5.17
N GLU A 31 0.51 11.09 5.90
CA GLU A 31 0.64 10.12 6.99
C GLU A 31 -0.20 8.92 6.58
N PRO A 32 0.38 7.84 6.04
CA PRO A 32 -0.41 6.75 5.45
C PRO A 32 -1.40 6.20 6.47
N THR A 33 -2.56 6.82 6.49
CA THR A 33 -3.71 6.46 7.31
C THR A 33 -4.82 6.08 6.38
N PHE A 34 -5.38 4.91 6.61
CA PHE A 34 -6.42 4.32 5.78
C PHE A 34 -7.72 4.24 6.58
N ILE A 35 -8.79 4.77 6.03
CA ILE A 35 -10.12 4.67 6.64
C ILE A 35 -11.07 3.91 5.74
N LYS A 36 -11.89 3.06 6.37
CA LYS A 36 -13.03 2.39 5.73
C LYS A 36 -14.30 3.07 6.19
N VAL A 37 -15.11 3.50 5.24
CA VAL A 37 -16.31 4.30 5.49
C VAL A 37 -17.54 3.59 4.93
N ARG A 38 -18.60 3.46 5.72
CA ARG A 38 -19.94 3.13 5.22
C ARG A 38 -20.61 4.42 4.77
N ALA A 39 -20.67 4.63 3.44
CA ALA A 39 -21.22 5.85 2.89
C ALA A 39 -22.75 5.75 2.69
N LYS A 40 -23.42 6.88 2.86
CA LYS A 40 -24.86 7.06 2.62
C LYS A 40 -25.15 7.70 1.26
N GLU A 41 -24.11 8.15 0.59
CA GLU A 41 -24.22 8.92 -0.65
C GLU A 41 -23.21 8.46 -1.69
N ASP A 42 -23.49 8.80 -2.93
CA ASP A 42 -22.59 8.57 -4.05
C ASP A 42 -21.38 9.51 -3.95
N VAL A 43 -20.22 8.91 -3.63
CA VAL A 43 -18.91 9.57 -3.63
C VAL A 43 -18.04 8.80 -4.61
N THR A 44 -17.38 9.52 -5.49
CA THR A 44 -16.52 8.93 -6.53
C THR A 44 -15.07 8.84 -6.05
N ASP A 45 -14.29 8.00 -6.72
CA ASP A 45 -12.84 7.94 -6.52
C ASP A 45 -12.22 9.33 -6.71
N HIS A 46 -11.12 9.58 -6.02
CA HIS A 46 -10.42 10.86 -5.95
C HIS A 46 -11.18 12.01 -5.27
N THR A 47 -12.38 11.77 -4.73
CA THR A 47 -13.06 12.78 -3.91
C THR A 47 -12.30 12.99 -2.62
N LYS A 48 -12.05 14.28 -2.28
CA LYS A 48 -11.50 14.65 -0.98
C LYS A 48 -12.60 14.60 0.08
N VAL A 49 -12.33 13.84 1.13
CA VAL A 49 -13.21 13.68 2.28
C VAL A 49 -12.48 14.05 3.56
N TYR A 50 -13.23 14.43 4.57
CA TYR A 50 -12.69 14.81 5.88
C TYR A 50 -13.27 13.89 6.95
N SER A 51 -12.47 13.53 7.95
CA SER A 51 -12.95 12.68 9.03
C SER A 51 -12.53 13.20 10.40
N ASP A 52 -13.42 12.98 11.37
CA ASP A 52 -13.17 13.19 12.81
C ASP A 52 -12.83 11.87 13.52
N GLY A 53 -12.58 10.80 12.74
CA GLY A 53 -12.35 9.44 13.22
C GLY A 53 -13.62 8.62 13.48
N LYS A 54 -14.80 9.24 13.41
CA LYS A 54 -16.12 8.59 13.58
C LYS A 54 -17.02 8.81 12.38
N LYS A 55 -17.02 9.99 11.83
CA LYS A 55 -17.84 10.39 10.69
C LYS A 55 -16.95 10.87 9.56
N CYS A 56 -17.46 10.74 8.35
CA CYS A 56 -16.82 11.21 7.13
C CYS A 56 -17.70 12.28 6.48
N TYR A 57 -17.05 13.30 5.92
CA TYR A 57 -17.70 14.53 5.44
C TYR A 57 -17.17 14.91 4.05
N VAL A 58 -18.04 15.51 3.24
CA VAL A 58 -17.66 16.31 2.05
C VAL A 58 -18.15 17.72 2.31
N GLY A 59 -17.24 18.69 2.43
CA GLY A 59 -17.58 20.00 2.99
C GLY A 59 -18.18 19.86 4.39
N ASP A 60 -19.34 20.46 4.62
CA ASP A 60 -20.07 20.39 5.91
C ASP A 60 -21.05 19.21 5.98
N LYS A 61 -21.17 18.41 4.90
CA LYS A 61 -22.15 17.32 4.79
C LYS A 61 -21.56 16.01 5.25
N ILE A 62 -22.27 15.33 6.18
CA ILE A 62 -21.93 13.97 6.61
C ILE A 62 -22.30 13.00 5.50
N ILE A 63 -21.29 12.32 4.93
CA ILE A 63 -21.47 11.32 3.88
C ILE A 63 -21.49 9.89 4.41
N GLY A 64 -20.99 9.64 5.61
CA GLY A 64 -20.93 8.30 6.14
C GLY A 64 -20.32 8.18 7.54
N GLU A 65 -20.17 6.94 7.98
CA GLU A 65 -19.58 6.56 9.26
C GLU A 65 -18.28 5.80 9.04
N VAL A 66 -17.23 6.13 9.80
CA VAL A 66 -15.95 5.43 9.76
C VAL A 66 -16.12 4.07 10.45
N LEU A 67 -15.82 2.98 9.73
CA LEU A 67 -15.90 1.61 10.24
C LEU A 67 -14.59 1.15 10.86
N SER A 68 -13.48 1.55 10.26
CA SER A 68 -12.13 1.23 10.75
C SER A 68 -11.13 2.29 10.33
N VAL A 69 -10.05 2.37 11.09
CA VAL A 69 -8.88 3.21 10.82
C VAL A 69 -7.64 2.34 10.95
N LYS A 70 -6.76 2.39 9.96
CA LYS A 70 -5.45 1.73 9.98
C LYS A 70 -4.37 2.81 9.82
N ASN A 71 -3.37 2.83 10.68
CA ASN A 71 -2.29 3.82 10.64
C ASN A 71 -0.97 3.16 10.23
N GLY A 72 -0.25 3.76 9.31
CA GLY A 72 1.08 3.31 8.92
C GLY A 72 2.12 3.41 10.04
N SER A 73 1.91 4.31 11.01
CA SER A 73 2.74 4.40 12.22
C SER A 73 2.71 3.14 13.10
N ASP A 74 1.67 2.32 12.96
CA ASP A 74 1.52 1.07 13.72
C ASP A 74 2.22 -0.12 13.04
N VAL A 75 2.86 0.13 11.88
CA VAL A 75 3.49 -0.90 11.04
C VAL A 75 5.01 -0.71 11.04
N ALA A 76 5.72 -1.80 11.29
CA ALA A 76 7.18 -1.80 11.21
C ALA A 76 7.65 -1.97 9.76
N VAL A 77 8.70 -1.25 9.38
CA VAL A 77 9.41 -1.50 8.10
C VAL A 77 10.71 -2.22 8.40
N ASN A 78 10.88 -3.42 7.86
CA ASN A 78 12.03 -4.28 8.08
C ASN A 78 12.82 -4.45 6.78
N THR A 79 14.12 -4.15 6.84
CA THR A 79 15.05 -4.17 5.70
C THR A 79 16.20 -5.16 5.91
N LYS A 80 15.97 -6.25 6.67
CA LYS A 80 16.99 -7.22 7.05
C LYS A 80 16.80 -8.60 6.43
N TYR A 81 15.94 -8.68 5.42
CA TYR A 81 15.63 -9.92 4.73
C TYR A 81 15.78 -9.75 3.23
N ASP A 82 16.06 -10.86 2.56
CA ASP A 82 15.94 -10.95 1.11
C ASP A 82 14.46 -11.08 0.74
N ILE A 83 13.98 -10.20 -0.11
CA ILE A 83 12.64 -10.25 -0.66
C ILE A 83 12.72 -10.38 -2.17
N LYS A 84 12.03 -11.36 -2.73
CA LYS A 84 11.89 -11.42 -4.18
C LYS A 84 11.14 -10.16 -4.64
N TYR A 85 11.63 -9.51 -5.68
CA TYR A 85 11.22 -8.17 -6.10
C TYR A 85 11.74 -7.09 -5.12
N THR A 86 10.97 -6.05 -4.79
CA THR A 86 11.43 -4.94 -3.94
C THR A 86 10.91 -5.02 -2.53
N GLY A 87 9.74 -5.57 -2.35
CA GLY A 87 9.06 -5.57 -1.07
C GLY A 87 8.00 -6.65 -0.94
N GLY A 88 7.38 -6.65 0.20
CA GLY A 88 6.30 -7.53 0.59
C GLY A 88 5.84 -7.22 2.01
N TYR A 89 4.92 -7.99 2.52
CA TYR A 89 4.34 -7.75 3.84
C TYR A 89 4.11 -9.05 4.61
N SER A 90 4.02 -8.92 5.94
CA SER A 90 3.71 -10.06 6.80
C SER A 90 2.24 -10.45 6.68
N LEU A 91 1.94 -11.73 6.93
CA LEU A 91 0.57 -12.27 6.97
C LEU A 91 -0.36 -11.47 7.88
N ASP A 92 0.14 -10.99 9.02
CA ASP A 92 -0.66 -10.22 9.99
C ASP A 92 -0.72 -8.71 9.68
N GLY A 93 -0.07 -8.25 8.60
CA GLY A 93 -0.04 -6.86 8.18
C GLY A 93 0.69 -5.89 9.12
N LYS A 94 1.47 -6.40 10.10
CA LYS A 94 2.19 -5.55 11.06
C LYS A 94 3.61 -5.20 10.65
N THR A 95 4.12 -5.87 9.61
CA THR A 95 5.46 -5.62 9.10
C THR A 95 5.42 -5.55 7.59
N VAL A 96 6.03 -4.50 7.05
CA VAL A 96 6.40 -4.41 5.65
C VAL A 96 7.88 -4.78 5.55
N TYR A 97 8.21 -5.64 4.60
CA TYR A 97 9.58 -6.04 4.29
C TYR A 97 10.05 -5.33 3.03
N LEU A 98 11.27 -4.85 3.04
CA LEU A 98 11.97 -4.36 1.85
C LEU A 98 13.27 -5.14 1.71
N ASP A 99 13.63 -5.46 0.47
CA ASP A 99 14.83 -6.23 0.17
C ASP A 99 16.09 -5.55 0.75
N GLU A 100 16.92 -6.32 1.45
CA GLU A 100 18.13 -5.80 2.13
C GLU A 100 19.20 -5.30 1.16
N HIS A 101 19.16 -5.75 -0.10
CA HIS A 101 20.09 -5.36 -1.14
C HIS A 101 19.58 -4.18 -1.98
N PHE A 102 18.32 -3.78 -1.79
CA PHE A 102 17.79 -2.59 -2.44
C PHE A 102 18.25 -1.33 -1.69
N PRO A 103 18.74 -0.29 -2.39
CA PRO A 103 19.23 0.92 -1.72
C PRO A 103 18.14 1.56 -0.85
N PRO A 104 18.41 1.86 0.44
CA PRO A 104 17.40 2.45 1.34
C PRO A 104 17.01 3.88 0.95
N VAL A 105 17.85 4.55 0.17
CA VAL A 105 17.65 5.92 -0.33
C VAL A 105 18.06 5.98 -1.79
N LEU A 106 17.14 6.45 -2.63
CA LEU A 106 17.40 6.73 -4.04
C LEU A 106 17.71 8.20 -4.25
N LYS A 107 18.69 8.51 -5.10
CA LYS A 107 19.03 9.89 -5.51
C LYS A 107 18.41 10.19 -6.86
N ILE A 108 17.35 10.98 -6.88
CA ILE A 108 16.56 11.26 -8.08
C ILE A 108 16.34 12.75 -8.22
N GLN A 109 16.75 13.33 -9.37
CA GLN A 109 16.56 14.76 -9.66
C GLN A 109 17.12 15.69 -8.54
N GLY A 110 18.25 15.29 -7.94
CA GLY A 110 18.90 16.04 -6.86
C GLY A 110 18.23 15.90 -5.47
N LYS A 111 17.27 15.00 -5.33
CA LYS A 111 16.57 14.71 -4.07
C LYS A 111 16.92 13.32 -3.55
N GLU A 112 16.85 13.16 -2.24
CA GLU A 112 16.95 11.87 -1.56
C GLU A 112 15.55 11.33 -1.27
N ILE A 113 15.25 10.14 -1.80
CA ILE A 113 13.95 9.48 -1.67
C ILE A 113 14.12 8.23 -0.82
N ASP A 114 13.53 8.22 0.36
CA ASP A 114 13.53 7.09 1.28
C ASP A 114 12.52 6.02 0.82
N ILE A 115 13.00 4.85 0.40
CA ILE A 115 12.16 3.76 -0.11
C ILE A 115 11.25 3.15 0.94
N ARG A 116 11.58 3.28 2.22
CA ARG A 116 10.71 2.81 3.30
C ARG A 116 9.39 3.57 3.29
N LYS A 117 9.43 4.85 2.88
CA LYS A 117 8.24 5.68 2.76
C LYS A 117 7.51 5.44 1.44
N THR A 118 8.22 5.41 0.32
CA THR A 118 7.61 5.22 -1.01
C THR A 118 7.13 3.79 -1.17
N ILE A 119 8.03 2.84 -1.39
CA ILE A 119 7.70 1.43 -1.61
C ILE A 119 7.02 0.85 -0.36
N GLY A 120 7.63 1.02 0.83
CA GLY A 120 7.12 0.40 2.05
C GLY A 120 5.74 0.90 2.46
N LEU A 121 5.62 2.19 2.79
CA LEU A 121 4.40 2.72 3.41
C LEU A 121 3.36 3.21 2.40
N HIS A 122 3.76 3.57 1.17
CA HIS A 122 2.81 4.09 0.17
C HIS A 122 2.52 3.10 -0.97
N HIS A 123 3.16 1.92 -0.99
CA HIS A 123 2.85 0.84 -1.92
C HIS A 123 2.48 -0.45 -1.19
N GLU A 124 3.45 -1.13 -0.56
CA GLU A 124 3.24 -2.44 0.06
C GLU A 124 2.15 -2.44 1.13
N LEU A 125 2.12 -1.40 1.96
CA LEU A 125 1.14 -1.31 3.04
C LEU A 125 -0.29 -1.06 2.55
N PRO A 126 -0.58 -0.10 1.65
CA PRO A 126 -1.89 0.03 1.03
C PRO A 126 -2.34 -1.22 0.28
N GLU A 127 -1.44 -1.89 -0.45
CA GLU A 127 -1.74 -3.15 -1.12
C GLU A 127 -2.21 -4.22 -0.13
N LYS A 128 -1.48 -4.40 0.98
CA LYS A 128 -1.88 -5.31 2.06
C LYS A 128 -3.23 -4.95 2.66
N TRP A 129 -3.47 -3.66 2.93
CA TRP A 129 -4.75 -3.23 3.49
C TRP A 129 -5.93 -3.48 2.54
N MET A 130 -5.71 -3.35 1.24
CA MET A 130 -6.71 -3.69 0.22
C MET A 130 -6.93 -5.20 0.16
N ALA A 131 -5.85 -6.00 0.17
CA ALA A 131 -5.93 -7.46 0.18
C ALA A 131 -6.67 -8.01 1.42
N ASP A 132 -6.46 -7.41 2.60
CA ASP A 132 -7.18 -7.74 3.83
C ASP A 132 -8.69 -7.45 3.76
N GLU A 133 -9.12 -6.63 2.81
CA GLU A 133 -10.52 -6.29 2.55
C GLU A 133 -11.10 -7.07 1.34
N ASP A 134 -10.46 -8.19 0.99
CA ASP A 134 -10.86 -9.10 -0.09
C ASP A 134 -10.81 -8.50 -1.50
N TYR A 135 -10.02 -7.44 -1.72
CA TYR A 135 -9.76 -6.96 -3.08
C TYR A 135 -8.81 -7.91 -3.80
N GLU A 136 -9.06 -8.12 -5.10
CA GLU A 136 -8.15 -8.90 -5.94
C GLU A 136 -6.78 -8.22 -6.05
N TYR A 137 -5.72 -9.03 -6.03
CA TYR A 137 -4.33 -8.55 -6.06
C TYR A 137 -4.03 -7.52 -7.15
N PRO A 138 -4.43 -7.71 -8.44
CA PRO A 138 -4.13 -6.71 -9.47
C PRO A 138 -4.74 -5.35 -9.20
N TYR A 139 -5.97 -5.33 -8.67
CA TYR A 139 -6.63 -4.09 -8.32
C TYR A 139 -5.98 -3.42 -7.11
N ALA A 140 -5.66 -4.19 -6.06
CA ALA A 140 -4.96 -3.69 -4.89
C ALA A 140 -3.60 -3.08 -5.26
N HIS A 141 -2.84 -3.76 -6.12
CA HIS A 141 -1.56 -3.30 -6.63
C HIS A 141 -1.67 -2.03 -7.49
N GLU A 142 -2.69 -1.93 -8.36
CA GLU A 142 -2.94 -0.71 -9.16
C GLU A 142 -3.24 0.50 -8.26
N VAL A 143 -4.12 0.32 -7.26
CA VAL A 143 -4.43 1.37 -6.28
C VAL A 143 -3.18 1.77 -5.50
N ALA A 144 -2.39 0.81 -5.01
CA ALA A 144 -1.16 1.06 -4.29
C ALA A 144 -0.13 1.81 -5.13
N THR A 145 0.03 1.44 -6.41
CA THR A 145 0.88 2.16 -7.37
C THR A 145 0.43 3.62 -7.55
N GLY A 146 -0.88 3.86 -7.63
CA GLY A 146 -1.45 5.21 -7.71
C GLY A 146 -1.16 6.06 -6.47
N ILE A 147 -1.21 5.45 -5.28
CA ILE A 147 -0.89 6.07 -4.00
C ILE A 147 0.60 6.44 -3.95
N GLU A 148 1.47 5.48 -4.24
CA GLU A 148 2.92 5.69 -4.29
C GLU A 148 3.30 6.81 -5.26
N LYS A 149 2.73 6.80 -6.47
CA LYS A 149 2.94 7.84 -7.47
C LYS A 149 2.61 9.23 -6.93
N LYS A 150 1.43 9.42 -6.33
CA LYS A 150 1.02 10.71 -5.76
C LYS A 150 1.97 11.17 -4.66
N TYR A 151 2.41 10.24 -3.80
CA TYR A 151 3.37 10.56 -2.77
C TYR A 151 4.72 10.99 -3.36
N VAL A 152 5.27 10.26 -4.31
CA VAL A 152 6.54 10.58 -5.02
C VAL A 152 6.44 11.95 -5.71
N GLU A 153 5.35 12.22 -6.42
CA GLU A 153 5.13 13.50 -7.08
C GLU A 153 5.01 14.66 -6.08
N SER A 154 4.45 14.43 -4.90
CA SER A 154 4.38 15.41 -3.81
C SER A 154 5.77 15.79 -3.27
N LEU A 155 6.75 14.89 -3.38
CA LEU A 155 8.16 15.16 -3.06
C LEU A 155 8.86 15.99 -4.15
N GLY A 156 8.16 16.28 -5.27
CA GLY A 156 8.65 17.04 -6.40
C GLY A 156 9.63 16.25 -7.27
N VAL A 157 9.43 14.94 -7.38
CA VAL A 157 10.13 14.01 -8.28
C VAL A 157 9.11 13.53 -9.31
N THR A 158 9.49 13.44 -10.58
CA THR A 158 8.59 12.91 -11.60
C THR A 158 8.46 11.39 -11.46
N TRP A 159 7.25 10.87 -11.63
CA TRP A 159 6.99 9.42 -11.57
C TRP A 159 7.90 8.63 -12.50
N LYS A 160 8.10 9.14 -13.74
CA LYS A 160 9.01 8.49 -14.70
C LYS A 160 10.44 8.36 -14.17
N ALA A 161 11.02 9.42 -13.63
CA ALA A 161 12.40 9.39 -13.12
C ALA A 161 12.53 8.46 -11.91
N TYR A 162 11.47 8.37 -11.09
CA TYR A 162 11.40 7.44 -9.97
C TYR A 162 11.38 6.00 -10.46
N CYS A 163 10.48 5.65 -11.38
CA CYS A 163 10.41 4.31 -11.95
C CYS A 163 11.71 3.90 -12.64
N ASP A 164 12.33 4.78 -13.43
CA ASP A 164 13.60 4.50 -14.11
C ASP A 164 14.72 4.13 -13.10
N GLU A 165 14.77 4.80 -11.94
CA GLU A 165 15.77 4.51 -10.91
C GLU A 165 15.42 3.26 -10.09
N VAL A 166 14.13 3.03 -9.79
CA VAL A 166 13.67 1.77 -9.17
C VAL A 166 14.01 0.59 -10.06
N ASP A 167 13.65 0.62 -11.34
CA ASP A 167 13.90 -0.47 -12.30
C ASP A 167 15.39 -0.80 -12.45
N LYS A 168 16.24 0.23 -12.43
CA LYS A 168 17.68 0.04 -12.48
C LYS A 168 18.19 -0.77 -11.28
N ASN A 169 17.70 -0.48 -10.08
CA ASN A 169 18.10 -1.18 -8.85
C ASN A 169 17.44 -2.57 -8.75
N LEU A 170 16.20 -2.70 -9.21
CA LEU A 170 15.47 -3.97 -9.27
C LEU A 170 16.23 -5.06 -10.05
N ARG A 171 16.85 -4.70 -11.17
CA ARG A 171 17.64 -5.65 -11.98
C ARG A 171 18.81 -6.26 -11.21
N GLN A 172 19.36 -5.53 -10.24
CA GLN A 172 20.43 -6.04 -9.38
C GLN A 172 19.88 -7.02 -8.34
N VAL A 173 18.72 -6.73 -7.77
CA VAL A 173 18.02 -7.61 -6.82
C VAL A 173 17.59 -8.90 -7.52
N TYR A 174 16.96 -8.80 -8.68
CA TYR A 174 16.46 -9.98 -9.42
C TYR A 174 17.54 -10.98 -9.86
N SER A 175 18.78 -10.52 -10.05
CA SER A 175 19.89 -11.39 -10.39
C SER A 175 20.40 -12.24 -9.22
N ARG A 176 19.88 -12.03 -8.01
CA ARG A 176 20.31 -12.70 -6.78
C ARG A 176 19.38 -13.88 -6.46
N THR A 177 19.96 -14.93 -5.90
CA THR A 177 19.20 -16.01 -5.27
C THR A 177 18.88 -15.58 -3.84
N LEU A 178 17.66 -15.84 -3.38
CA LEU A 178 17.23 -15.53 -2.01
C LEU A 178 18.03 -16.32 -0.98
N GLU A 179 18.61 -15.65 -0.02
CA GLU A 179 19.41 -16.27 1.05
C GLU A 179 18.65 -16.35 2.38
N LYS A 180 17.74 -15.37 2.65
CA LYS A 180 17.06 -15.26 3.93
C LYS A 180 15.69 -14.59 3.80
N SER A 181 14.68 -15.34 3.41
CA SER A 181 13.29 -14.84 3.38
C SER A 181 12.69 -14.67 4.77
N PRO A 182 11.79 -13.70 4.98
CA PRO A 182 11.12 -13.54 6.27
C PRO A 182 10.13 -14.68 6.52
N PRO A 183 10.09 -15.25 7.75
CA PRO A 183 9.29 -16.43 8.05
C PRO A 183 7.78 -16.18 8.06
N SER A 184 7.36 -14.91 8.06
CA SER A 184 5.94 -14.51 8.06
C SER A 184 5.52 -13.78 6.80
N LEU A 185 6.29 -13.91 5.72
CA LEU A 185 5.95 -13.27 4.43
C LEU A 185 4.61 -13.78 3.91
N ASP A 186 3.74 -12.86 3.51
CA ASP A 186 2.50 -13.21 2.82
C ASP A 186 2.81 -13.67 1.39
N LEU A 187 2.48 -14.91 1.09
CA LEU A 187 2.74 -15.52 -0.21
C LEU A 187 1.61 -15.34 -1.22
N ALA A 188 0.50 -14.70 -0.82
CA ALA A 188 -0.65 -14.53 -1.70
C ALA A 188 -0.32 -13.84 -3.03
N PRO A 189 0.52 -12.78 -3.10
CA PRO A 189 0.91 -12.16 -4.37
C PRO A 189 1.62 -13.13 -5.32
N TYR A 190 2.56 -13.93 -4.80
CA TYR A 190 3.32 -14.91 -5.58
C TYR A 190 2.43 -16.06 -6.08
N LEU A 191 1.50 -16.50 -5.24
CA LEU A 191 0.52 -17.54 -5.61
C LEU A 191 -0.43 -17.04 -6.69
N TYR A 192 -0.89 -15.81 -6.58
CA TYR A 192 -1.75 -15.20 -7.59
C TYR A 192 -1.03 -15.12 -8.95
N CYS A 193 0.20 -14.63 -8.97
CA CYS A 193 1.02 -14.53 -10.17
C CYS A 193 1.53 -15.90 -10.68
N ARG A 194 1.27 -17.01 -9.95
CA ARG A 194 1.78 -18.35 -10.23
C ARG A 194 3.30 -18.41 -10.36
N ASP A 195 3.98 -17.57 -9.59
CA ASP A 195 5.45 -17.47 -9.60
C ASP A 195 6.09 -18.63 -8.84
N ARG A 196 6.21 -19.78 -9.54
CA ARG A 196 6.76 -21.01 -8.97
C ARG A 196 8.23 -20.89 -8.61
N GLU A 197 8.98 -20.06 -9.33
CA GLU A 197 10.39 -19.84 -9.09
C GLU A 197 10.59 -19.11 -7.77
N ALA A 198 9.96 -17.95 -7.60
CA ALA A 198 10.00 -17.20 -6.35
C ALA A 198 9.54 -18.03 -5.15
N LEU A 199 8.42 -18.75 -5.28
CA LEU A 199 7.92 -19.63 -4.22
C LEU A 199 8.91 -20.75 -3.87
N GLY A 200 9.63 -21.28 -4.86
CA GLY A 200 10.66 -22.30 -4.65
C GLY A 200 11.89 -21.75 -3.93
N GLU A 201 12.32 -20.54 -4.25
CA GLU A 201 13.42 -19.85 -3.59
C GLU A 201 13.06 -19.49 -2.14
N ILE A 202 11.87 -18.89 -1.91
CA ILE A 202 11.38 -18.53 -0.58
C ILE A 202 11.40 -19.75 0.36
N ARG A 203 10.82 -20.88 -0.06
CA ARG A 203 10.79 -22.10 0.74
C ARG A 203 12.18 -22.65 1.10
N LYS A 204 13.17 -22.47 0.23
CA LYS A 204 14.54 -22.91 0.49
C LYS A 204 15.27 -21.99 1.47
N SER A 205 14.94 -20.70 1.46
CA SER A 205 15.59 -19.68 2.27
C SER A 205 14.97 -19.52 3.67
N GLU A 206 13.79 -20.12 3.92
CA GLU A 206 13.15 -20.21 5.26
C GLU A 206 13.75 -21.30 6.14
N SER A 207 14.57 -22.20 5.60
CA SER A 207 15.18 -23.34 6.28
C SER A 207 16.61 -23.00 6.74
#